data_300a2763530f7ad4cf52319f48826da8
#
_entry.id   300a2763530f7ad4cf52319f48826da8
#
_cell.length_a   1.000
_cell.length_b   1.000
_cell.length_c   1.000
_cell.angle_alpha   90.00
_cell.angle_beta   90.00
_cell.angle_gamma   90.00
#
_symmetry.space_group_name_H-M   'P 1'
#
loop_
_entity.id
_entity.type
_entity.pdbx_description
1 polymer ?
#
loop_
_entity_poly.entity_id
_entity_poly.type
_entity_poly.pdbx_seq_one_letter_code
_entity_poly.pdbx_strand_id
1 'polypeptide(L)'
;MAATVLWDISPPVDAGSPVFPGDTPYRQLWAATLGPGCPVNVSAITLSPHVGAHADAPLHYAADGEAVGALALEPFLGRCR
;
A
#
# COMPACT_ATOMS: atom_id res chain seq x y z
N MET A 1 -8.24 33.49 0.36
CA MET A 1 -7.63 32.18 0.75
C MET A 1 -7.33 31.36 -0.50
N ALA A 2 -6.14 30.86 -0.59
CA ALA A 2 -5.82 29.92 -1.67
C ALA A 2 -6.51 28.57 -1.43
N ALA A 3 -7.09 28.01 -2.47
CA ALA A 3 -7.66 26.67 -2.40
C ALA A 3 -6.52 25.63 -2.29
N THR A 4 -6.76 24.60 -1.50
CA THR A 4 -5.87 23.43 -1.45
C THR A 4 -6.23 22.52 -2.62
N VAL A 5 -5.24 22.15 -3.41
CA VAL A 5 -5.40 21.21 -4.51
C VAL A 5 -4.72 19.89 -4.10
N LEU A 6 -5.47 18.81 -4.25
CA LEU A 6 -4.95 17.46 -4.01
C LEU A 6 -4.60 16.82 -5.33
N TRP A 7 -3.40 16.27 -5.39
CA TRP A 7 -2.92 15.54 -6.56
C TRP A 7 -2.67 14.10 -6.13
N ASP A 8 -3.41 13.17 -6.71
CA ASP A 8 -3.14 11.74 -6.53
C ASP A 8 -2.06 11.34 -7.54
N ILE A 9 -0.85 11.16 -7.03
CA ILE A 9 0.31 10.78 -7.84
C ILE A 9 0.71 9.33 -7.64
N SER A 10 -0.05 8.56 -6.87
CA SER A 10 0.22 7.14 -6.66
C SER A 10 -0.33 6.34 -7.84
N PRO A 11 0.46 5.40 -8.42
CA PRO A 11 -0.08 4.51 -9.43
C PRO A 11 -1.10 3.55 -8.80
N PRO A 12 -2.12 3.11 -9.55
CA PRO A 12 -3.00 2.05 -9.10
C PRO A 12 -2.19 0.79 -8.75
N VAL A 13 -2.62 0.08 -7.71
CA VAL A 13 -2.03 -1.20 -7.32
C VAL A 13 -2.99 -2.32 -7.67
N ASP A 14 -2.58 -3.20 -8.56
CA ASP A 14 -3.39 -4.31 -9.08
C ASP A 14 -2.48 -5.46 -9.54
N ALA A 15 -3.08 -6.48 -10.13
CA ALA A 15 -2.36 -7.65 -10.60
C ALA A 15 -1.30 -7.34 -11.67
N GLY A 16 -1.44 -6.21 -12.37
CA GLY A 16 -0.47 -5.76 -13.37
C GLY A 16 0.66 -4.90 -12.80
N SER A 17 0.63 -4.59 -11.50
CA SER A 17 1.66 -3.76 -10.89
C SER A 17 3.01 -4.46 -10.90
N PRO A 18 4.10 -3.78 -11.36
CA PRO A 18 5.42 -4.38 -11.36
C PRO A 18 5.95 -4.54 -9.95
N VAL A 19 6.69 -5.60 -9.72
CA VAL A 19 7.41 -5.85 -8.47
C VAL A 19 8.88 -6.14 -8.78
N PHE A 20 9.74 -5.94 -7.80
CA PHE A 20 11.15 -6.30 -7.92
C PHE A 20 11.27 -7.82 -8.19
N PRO A 21 12.19 -8.25 -9.06
CA PRO A 21 12.36 -9.68 -9.37
C PRO A 21 12.54 -10.52 -8.10
N GLY A 22 11.70 -11.54 -7.94
CA GLY A 22 11.70 -12.40 -6.76
C GLY A 22 10.80 -11.93 -5.63
N ASP A 23 10.25 -10.72 -5.70
CA ASP A 23 9.30 -10.23 -4.70
C ASP A 23 7.89 -10.79 -4.95
N THR A 24 6.99 -10.59 -3.99
CA THR A 24 5.63 -11.11 -4.01
C THR A 24 4.76 -10.31 -4.97
N PRO A 25 4.20 -10.93 -6.01
CA PRO A 25 3.26 -10.24 -6.89
C PRO A 25 1.93 -9.99 -6.18
N TYR A 26 1.22 -8.95 -6.63
CA TYR A 26 -0.10 -8.64 -6.14
C TYR A 26 -1.09 -9.75 -6.51
N ARG A 27 -1.88 -10.18 -5.53
CA ARG A 27 -2.99 -11.11 -5.71
C ARG A 27 -4.20 -10.65 -4.93
N GLN A 28 -5.37 -10.82 -5.53
CA GLN A 28 -6.65 -10.61 -4.87
C GLN A 28 -7.51 -11.83 -5.10
N LEU A 29 -8.13 -12.31 -4.03
CA LEU A 29 -9.10 -13.41 -4.06
C LEU A 29 -10.37 -12.96 -3.33
N TRP A 30 -11.52 -13.32 -3.88
CA TRP A 30 -12.79 -13.09 -3.18
C TRP A 30 -12.95 -14.10 -2.05
N ALA A 31 -13.11 -13.60 -0.82
CA ALA A 31 -13.44 -14.41 0.35
C ALA A 31 -14.96 -14.61 0.44
N ALA A 32 -15.75 -13.60 0.00
CA ALA A 32 -17.19 -13.65 -0.08
C ALA A 32 -17.65 -12.76 -1.23
N THR A 33 -18.72 -13.16 -1.91
CA THR A 33 -19.30 -12.39 -3.00
C THR A 33 -20.79 -12.16 -2.77
N LEU A 34 -21.26 -10.95 -3.09
CA LEU A 34 -22.66 -10.59 -3.02
C LEU A 34 -23.54 -11.60 -3.79
N GLY A 35 -24.62 -12.02 -3.15
CA GLY A 35 -25.58 -12.92 -3.75
C GLY A 35 -26.58 -13.41 -2.71
N PRO A 36 -27.46 -14.37 -3.06
CA PRO A 36 -28.38 -14.97 -2.10
C PRO A 36 -27.61 -15.56 -0.91
N GLY A 37 -27.95 -15.13 0.30
CA GLY A 37 -27.31 -15.60 1.53
C GLY A 37 -25.99 -14.91 1.87
N CYS A 38 -25.50 -13.96 1.04
CA CYS A 38 -24.29 -13.21 1.33
C CYS A 38 -24.51 -11.72 1.03
N PRO A 39 -24.53 -10.84 2.05
CA PRO A 39 -24.88 -9.42 1.87
C PRO A 39 -23.69 -8.53 1.51
N VAL A 40 -22.48 -9.08 1.36
CA VAL A 40 -21.25 -8.29 1.19
C VAL A 40 -20.31 -8.92 0.17
N ASN A 41 -19.46 -8.08 -0.40
CA ASN A 41 -18.23 -8.50 -1.08
C ASN A 41 -17.06 -8.30 -0.15
N VAL A 42 -16.24 -9.33 0.05
CA VAL A 42 -15.02 -9.27 0.85
C VAL A 42 -13.91 -9.95 0.07
N SER A 43 -12.78 -9.30 -0.02
CA SER A 43 -11.60 -9.89 -0.67
C SER A 43 -10.44 -10.06 0.30
N ALA A 44 -9.55 -10.98 -0.05
CA ALA A 44 -8.23 -11.10 0.55
C ALA A 44 -7.19 -10.59 -0.44
N ILE A 45 -6.22 -9.82 0.02
CA ILE A 45 -5.17 -9.24 -0.81
C ILE A 45 -3.82 -9.71 -0.29
N THR A 46 -2.98 -10.20 -1.20
CA THR A 46 -1.56 -10.47 -0.94
C THR A 46 -0.74 -9.52 -1.78
N LEU A 47 0.19 -8.82 -1.15
CA LEU A 47 1.08 -7.91 -1.88
C LEU A 47 2.38 -7.69 -1.10
N SER A 48 3.42 -7.28 -1.82
CA SER A 48 4.64 -6.80 -1.20
C SER A 48 4.42 -5.40 -0.64
N PRO A 49 4.97 -5.07 0.55
CA PRO A 49 4.98 -3.68 1.03
C PRO A 49 5.67 -2.70 0.08
N HIS A 50 6.44 -3.21 -0.88
CA HIS A 50 7.20 -2.41 -1.84
C HIS A 50 6.50 -2.23 -3.20
N VAL A 51 5.25 -2.67 -3.33
CA VAL A 51 4.49 -2.47 -4.57
C VAL A 51 3.93 -1.04 -4.64
N GLY A 52 3.97 -0.43 -5.82
CA GLY A 52 3.45 0.91 -6.03
C GLY A 52 4.19 1.99 -5.24
N ALA A 53 3.52 3.11 -4.98
CA ALA A 53 4.07 4.17 -4.15
C ALA A 53 4.11 3.73 -2.68
N HIS A 54 5.26 3.84 -2.04
CA HIS A 54 5.46 3.38 -0.66
C HIS A 54 6.65 4.08 -0.03
N ALA A 55 6.78 3.91 1.28
CA ALA A 55 7.97 4.32 2.03
C ALA A 55 8.59 3.09 2.67
N ASP A 56 9.92 3.04 2.69
CA ASP A 56 10.67 1.96 3.33
C ASP A 56 10.97 2.33 4.79
N ALA A 57 10.79 1.36 5.68
CA ALA A 57 11.26 1.50 7.06
C ALA A 57 12.75 1.14 7.16
N PRO A 58 13.46 1.64 8.19
CA PRO A 58 14.86 1.25 8.41
C PRO A 58 15.08 -0.26 8.47
N LEU A 59 14.10 -1.03 8.98
CA LEU A 59 14.19 -2.49 9.04
C LEU A 59 14.41 -3.13 7.66
N HIS A 60 14.02 -2.45 6.58
CA HIS A 60 14.23 -2.98 5.23
C HIS A 60 15.73 -3.18 4.92
N TYR A 61 16.60 -2.35 5.48
CA TYR A 61 18.05 -2.39 5.21
C TYR A 61 18.90 -2.71 6.43
N ALA A 62 18.36 -2.64 7.64
CA ALA A 62 19.11 -2.82 8.88
C ALA A 62 18.38 -3.79 9.81
N ALA A 63 19.06 -4.85 10.25
CA ALA A 63 18.47 -5.88 11.09
C ALA A 63 17.92 -5.36 12.43
N ASP A 64 18.51 -4.28 12.96
CA ASP A 64 18.09 -3.62 14.19
C ASP A 64 17.27 -2.34 13.92
N GLY A 65 16.90 -2.10 12.66
CA GLY A 65 16.08 -0.94 12.28
C GLY A 65 14.63 -1.08 12.74
N GLU A 66 13.97 0.06 12.92
CA GLU A 66 12.55 0.09 13.29
C GLU A 66 11.66 -0.36 12.14
N ALA A 67 10.62 -1.12 12.45
CA ALA A 67 9.54 -1.41 11.52
C ALA A 67 8.67 -0.18 11.27
N VAL A 68 7.93 -0.17 10.15
CA VAL A 68 7.15 1.00 9.73
C VAL A 68 6.12 1.42 10.80
N GLY A 69 5.53 0.48 11.52
CA GLY A 69 4.55 0.79 12.56
C GLY A 69 5.12 1.51 13.78
N ALA A 70 6.44 1.50 13.97
CA ALA A 70 7.12 2.17 15.07
C ALA A 70 7.64 3.57 14.69
N LEU A 71 7.55 3.96 13.42
CA LEU A 71 8.06 5.24 12.96
C LEU A 71 7.14 6.40 13.35
N ALA A 72 7.72 7.57 13.62
CA ALA A 72 6.97 8.80 13.77
C ALA A 72 6.30 9.18 12.44
N LEU A 73 5.15 9.84 12.51
CA LEU A 73 4.39 10.26 11.34
C LEU A 73 4.93 11.53 10.69
N GLU A 74 5.55 12.41 11.47
CA GLU A 74 5.92 13.75 11.04
C GLU A 74 6.75 13.78 9.75
N PRO A 75 7.74 12.89 9.53
CA PRO A 75 8.50 12.88 8.28
C PRO A 75 7.66 12.58 7.03
N PHE A 76 6.47 12.00 7.20
CA PHE A 76 5.58 11.61 6.10
C PHE A 76 4.47 12.63 5.83
N LEU A 77 4.43 13.70 6.63
CA LEU A 77 3.40 14.73 6.54
C LEU A 77 4.03 16.06 6.16
N GLY A 78 3.33 16.85 5.38
CA GLY A 78 3.77 18.19 5.05
C GLY A 78 3.44 18.60 3.63
N ARG A 79 3.88 19.80 3.31
CA ARG A 79 3.72 20.33 1.96
C ARG A 79 4.68 19.64 1.00
N CYS A 80 4.18 19.32 -0.19
CA CYS A 80 4.98 18.79 -1.28
C CYS A 80 5.55 19.95 -2.11
N ARG A 81 6.79 19.79 -2.58
CA ARG A 81 7.45 20.74 -3.49
C ARG A 81 7.73 20.06 -4.83
#